data_0fda42dcb71fdff160f3e961d9729683
#
_entry.id   0fda42dcb71fdff160f3e961d9729683
#
_cell.length_a   1.000
_cell.length_b   1.000
_cell.length_c   1.000
_cell.angle_alpha   90.00
_cell.angle_beta   90.00
_cell.angle_gamma   90.00
#
_symmetry.space_group_name_H-M   'P 1'
#
loop_
_entity.id
_entity.type
_entity.pdbx_description
1 polymer ?
#
loop_
_entity_poly.entity_id
_entity_poly.type
_entity_poly.pdbx_seq_one_letter_code
_entity_poly.pdbx_strand_id
1 'polypeptide(L)'
;MSNAIEPYKAAPFDLTHKLTVEKHGHSALVTINNPPANTWDRDSLIGLRLLVEHLNRDDDIYALVITGQGNKFFSAGADLKLFADGDKARARSMARLFGEAFEALRDFRGVSIAAINGYAMGGGLECALACDIRIVERHAQLALPEAGVGLLPCAGGTQHLPWLVGEGWAKRMILCGERVDAQTALQIGLIEQLVDHGEARGHALLLAARVARQSPVAVRAIKPLLQGARERAPNSWLSAERERFVDLFDAEDTREGVNAFLEKREPRWRNR
;
A
#
# COMPACT_ATOMS: atom_id res chain seq x y z
N MET A 1 22.01 -15.35 9.81
CA MET A 1 20.87 -16.04 10.42
C MET A 1 19.84 -16.25 9.32
N SER A 2 19.51 -17.51 9.03
CA SER A 2 18.54 -17.87 7.99
C SER A 2 17.17 -17.32 8.39
N ASN A 3 16.66 -16.34 7.65
CA ASN A 3 15.26 -15.92 7.76
C ASN A 3 14.42 -17.08 7.22
N ALA A 4 13.97 -17.98 8.09
CA ALA A 4 12.98 -18.97 7.72
C ALA A 4 11.71 -18.22 7.27
N ILE A 5 11.32 -18.44 6.01
CA ILE A 5 10.04 -17.98 5.48
C ILE A 5 9.00 -18.87 6.14
N GLU A 6 8.27 -18.34 7.11
CA GLU A 6 7.13 -19.06 7.69
C GLU A 6 5.86 -18.60 6.97
N PRO A 7 4.99 -19.55 6.54
CA PRO A 7 3.66 -19.15 6.11
C PRO A 7 2.99 -18.43 7.29
N TYR A 8 2.49 -17.23 7.05
CA TYR A 8 1.76 -16.49 8.08
C TYR A 8 0.59 -17.35 8.53
N LYS A 9 0.65 -17.85 9.76
CA LYS A 9 -0.39 -18.71 10.32
C LYS A 9 -1.68 -17.91 10.35
N ALA A 10 -2.49 -18.30 9.40
CA ALA A 10 -3.66 -17.65 8.86
C ALA A 10 -4.53 -16.96 9.89
N ALA A 11 -5.01 -15.83 9.45
CA ALA A 11 -6.30 -15.29 9.80
C ALA A 11 -7.34 -16.42 10.01
N PRO A 12 -8.29 -16.26 10.95
CA PRO A 12 -9.35 -17.25 11.19
C PRO A 12 -10.39 -17.33 10.06
N PHE A 13 -10.05 -16.87 8.86
CA PHE A 13 -10.84 -16.93 7.66
C PHE A 13 -9.98 -17.46 6.52
N ASP A 14 -10.58 -18.25 5.69
CA ASP A 14 -9.99 -18.77 4.46
C ASP A 14 -9.67 -17.57 3.55
N LEU A 15 -8.41 -17.13 3.55
CA LEU A 15 -7.93 -16.18 2.55
C LEU A 15 -8.20 -16.83 1.21
N THR A 16 -8.93 -16.14 0.35
CA THR A 16 -9.17 -16.62 -1.00
C THR A 16 -7.84 -17.02 -1.62
N HIS A 17 -7.77 -18.09 -2.42
CA HIS A 17 -6.53 -18.51 -3.11
C HIS A 17 -5.92 -17.38 -3.97
N LYS A 18 -6.63 -16.23 -4.09
CA LYS A 18 -6.26 -15.04 -4.85
C LYS A 18 -5.30 -14.10 -4.11
N LEU A 19 -5.11 -14.35 -2.81
CA LEU A 19 -4.13 -13.64 -1.97
C LEU A 19 -3.35 -14.67 -1.16
N THR A 20 -2.01 -14.59 -1.20
CA THR A 20 -1.16 -15.36 -0.30
C THR A 20 -0.42 -14.42 0.64
N VAL A 21 -0.11 -14.89 1.84
CA VAL A 21 0.58 -14.08 2.87
C VAL A 21 1.73 -14.88 3.46
N GLU A 22 2.89 -14.22 3.51
CA GLU A 22 4.10 -14.75 4.13
C GLU A 22 4.56 -13.77 5.21
N LYS A 23 5.09 -14.27 6.31
CA LYS A 23 5.71 -13.44 7.36
C LYS A 23 7.21 -13.38 7.17
N HIS A 24 7.77 -12.18 7.14
CA HIS A 24 9.19 -11.88 7.06
C HIS A 24 9.59 -10.98 8.22
N GLY A 25 10.02 -11.57 9.35
CA GLY A 25 10.26 -10.82 10.59
C GLY A 25 8.99 -10.10 11.03
N HIS A 26 9.04 -8.78 11.16
CA HIS A 26 7.89 -7.92 11.51
C HIS A 26 7.11 -7.41 10.30
N SER A 27 7.20 -8.08 9.15
CA SER A 27 6.54 -7.67 7.92
C SER A 27 5.66 -8.76 7.36
N ALA A 28 4.49 -8.40 6.84
CA ALA A 28 3.63 -9.27 6.04
C ALA A 28 3.89 -9.01 4.56
N LEU A 29 4.21 -10.06 3.79
CA LEU A 29 4.27 -10.01 2.34
C LEU A 29 2.97 -10.59 1.78
N VAL A 30 2.19 -9.76 1.12
CA VAL A 30 0.93 -10.10 0.45
C VAL A 30 1.19 -10.22 -1.04
N THR A 31 0.85 -11.37 -1.62
CA THR A 31 0.95 -11.58 -3.07
C THR A 31 -0.44 -11.71 -3.67
N ILE A 32 -0.75 -10.85 -4.64
CA ILE A 32 -1.96 -10.91 -5.46
C ILE A 32 -1.78 -12.07 -6.44
N ASN A 33 -2.60 -13.11 -6.33
CA ASN A 33 -2.51 -14.34 -7.11
C ASN A 33 -3.85 -14.68 -7.78
N ASN A 34 -4.27 -13.85 -8.73
CA ASN A 34 -5.49 -14.08 -9.52
C ASN A 34 -5.16 -14.09 -11.02
N PRO A 35 -4.61 -15.22 -11.53
CA PRO A 35 -4.18 -15.33 -12.91
C PRO A 35 -5.36 -15.15 -13.90
N PRO A 36 -5.08 -14.70 -15.15
CA PRO A 36 -3.73 -14.50 -15.70
C PRO A 36 -3.12 -13.12 -15.41
N ALA A 37 -3.85 -12.14 -14.89
CA ALA A 37 -3.43 -10.75 -14.82
C ALA A 37 -3.59 -10.12 -13.43
N ASN A 38 -3.75 -10.93 -12.39
CA ASN A 38 -3.89 -10.48 -11.00
C ASN A 38 -5.03 -9.45 -10.84
N THR A 39 -6.18 -9.70 -11.48
CA THR A 39 -7.33 -8.80 -11.43
C THR A 39 -8.01 -8.86 -10.07
N TRP A 40 -8.61 -7.72 -9.71
CA TRP A 40 -9.44 -7.61 -8.52
C TRP A 40 -10.87 -8.02 -8.82
N ASP A 41 -11.43 -8.83 -7.95
CA ASP A 41 -12.83 -9.22 -7.94
C ASP A 41 -13.40 -9.16 -6.52
N ARG A 42 -14.68 -9.54 -6.36
CA ARG A 42 -15.35 -9.48 -5.07
C ARG A 42 -14.56 -10.18 -3.95
N ASP A 43 -14.08 -11.40 -4.21
CA ASP A 43 -13.46 -12.23 -3.17
C ASP A 43 -12.09 -11.68 -2.77
N SER A 44 -11.27 -11.28 -3.74
CA SER A 44 -9.95 -10.71 -3.48
C SER A 44 -10.02 -9.35 -2.78
N LEU A 45 -11.03 -8.52 -3.08
CA LEU A 45 -11.24 -7.24 -2.39
C LEU A 45 -11.68 -7.45 -0.94
N ILE A 46 -12.66 -8.33 -0.70
CA ILE A 46 -13.07 -8.68 0.67
C ILE A 46 -11.88 -9.29 1.43
N GLY A 47 -11.15 -10.21 0.78
CA GLY A 47 -9.97 -10.85 1.36
C GLY A 47 -8.90 -9.84 1.76
N LEU A 48 -8.59 -8.86 0.91
CA LEU A 48 -7.61 -7.81 1.21
C LEU A 48 -8.04 -6.97 2.42
N ARG A 49 -9.29 -6.52 2.45
CA ARG A 49 -9.82 -5.75 3.57
C ARG A 49 -9.69 -6.51 4.89
N LEU A 50 -10.22 -7.74 4.93
CA LEU A 50 -10.17 -8.58 6.14
C LEU A 50 -8.74 -8.90 6.57
N LEU A 51 -7.84 -9.13 5.60
CA LEU A 51 -6.42 -9.34 5.89
C LEU A 51 -5.79 -8.11 6.56
N VAL A 52 -6.00 -6.92 6.01
CA VAL A 52 -5.43 -5.69 6.59
C VAL A 52 -6.02 -5.42 7.98
N GLU A 53 -7.33 -5.64 8.18
CA GLU A 53 -7.95 -5.55 9.50
C GLU A 53 -7.32 -6.52 10.50
N HIS A 54 -6.98 -7.74 10.05
CA HIS A 54 -6.30 -8.72 10.89
C HIS A 54 -4.86 -8.31 11.21
N LEU A 55 -4.09 -7.87 10.20
CA LEU A 55 -2.73 -7.37 10.39
C LEU A 55 -2.67 -6.15 11.31
N ASN A 56 -3.71 -5.32 11.31
CA ASN A 56 -3.85 -4.20 12.24
C ASN A 56 -4.02 -4.61 13.71
N ARG A 57 -4.39 -5.87 13.99
CA ARG A 57 -4.52 -6.43 15.35
C ARG A 57 -3.29 -7.23 15.80
N ASP A 58 -2.41 -7.56 14.86
CA ASP A 58 -1.19 -8.31 15.15
C ASP A 58 -0.06 -7.35 15.54
N ASP A 59 0.21 -7.23 16.84
CA ASP A 59 1.22 -6.33 17.39
C ASP A 59 2.66 -6.63 16.95
N ASP A 60 2.88 -7.75 16.29
CA ASP A 60 4.18 -8.13 15.74
C ASP A 60 4.36 -7.73 14.26
N ILE A 61 3.36 -7.13 13.62
CA ILE A 61 3.42 -6.67 12.23
C ILE A 61 3.53 -5.14 12.18
N TYR A 62 4.66 -4.65 11.65
CA TYR A 62 5.01 -3.22 11.52
C TYR A 62 4.97 -2.70 10.09
N ALA A 63 5.12 -3.60 9.11
CA ALA A 63 5.05 -3.27 7.69
C ALA A 63 4.24 -4.29 6.90
N LEU A 64 3.63 -3.84 5.81
CA LEU A 64 2.95 -4.65 4.81
C LEU A 64 3.59 -4.39 3.45
N VAL A 65 4.04 -5.43 2.78
CA VAL A 65 4.49 -5.38 1.38
C VAL A 65 3.43 -6.05 0.53
N ILE A 66 2.98 -5.42 -0.55
CA ILE A 66 2.05 -6.01 -1.52
C ILE A 66 2.70 -6.09 -2.91
N THR A 67 2.58 -7.25 -3.57
CA THR A 67 3.14 -7.50 -4.91
C THR A 67 2.22 -8.39 -5.73
N GLY A 68 2.44 -8.51 -7.04
CA GLY A 68 1.72 -9.43 -7.93
C GLY A 68 2.44 -10.76 -8.12
N GLN A 69 1.70 -11.85 -8.27
CA GLN A 69 2.25 -13.15 -8.67
C GLN A 69 2.77 -13.09 -10.10
N GLY A 70 3.93 -13.70 -10.33
CA GLY A 70 4.60 -13.71 -11.64
C GLY A 70 5.45 -12.47 -11.88
N ASN A 71 5.73 -12.17 -13.15
CA ASN A 71 6.66 -11.09 -13.53
C ASN A 71 6.06 -10.10 -14.55
N LYS A 72 4.81 -10.27 -14.96
CA LYS A 72 4.18 -9.43 -15.98
C LYS A 72 3.20 -8.41 -15.39
N PHE A 73 2.46 -8.79 -14.37
CA PHE A 73 1.45 -7.95 -13.77
C PHE A 73 1.66 -7.83 -12.27
N PHE A 74 1.69 -6.60 -11.79
CA PHE A 74 1.32 -6.33 -10.42
C PHE A 74 -0.19 -6.58 -10.28
N SER A 75 -1.00 -5.83 -11.02
CA SER A 75 -2.44 -6.07 -11.20
C SER A 75 -2.96 -5.31 -12.43
N ALA A 76 -3.78 -5.97 -13.23
CA ALA A 76 -4.47 -5.32 -14.36
C ALA A 76 -5.74 -4.56 -13.95
N GLY A 77 -6.03 -4.44 -12.66
CA GLY A 77 -7.20 -3.73 -12.15
C GLY A 77 -8.43 -4.63 -12.01
N ALA A 78 -9.60 -4.06 -12.24
CA ALA A 78 -10.88 -4.77 -12.13
C ALA A 78 -11.04 -5.85 -13.20
N ASP A 79 -11.68 -6.96 -12.85
CA ASP A 79 -12.23 -7.86 -13.88
C ASP A 79 -13.44 -7.18 -14.54
N LEU A 80 -13.25 -6.66 -15.75
CA LEU A 80 -14.28 -5.92 -16.49
C LEU A 80 -15.52 -6.74 -16.81
N LYS A 81 -15.45 -8.08 -16.77
CA LYS A 81 -16.63 -8.94 -16.92
C LYS A 81 -17.69 -8.66 -15.85
N LEU A 82 -17.28 -8.16 -14.69
CA LEU A 82 -18.18 -7.79 -13.60
C LEU A 82 -19.10 -6.61 -13.94
N PHE A 83 -18.78 -5.84 -14.97
CA PHE A 83 -19.51 -4.64 -15.37
C PHE A 83 -20.18 -4.78 -16.74
N ALA A 84 -20.02 -5.91 -17.42
CA ALA A 84 -20.45 -6.10 -18.81
C ALA A 84 -21.99 -6.06 -19.01
N ASP A 85 -22.77 -6.37 -17.97
CA ASP A 85 -24.23 -6.35 -18.02
C ASP A 85 -24.84 -4.94 -17.76
N GLY A 86 -24.03 -3.95 -17.39
CA GLY A 86 -24.50 -2.59 -17.11
C GLY A 86 -25.33 -2.46 -15.84
N ASP A 87 -25.40 -3.49 -14.99
CA ASP A 87 -26.17 -3.44 -13.72
C ASP A 87 -25.60 -2.40 -12.75
N LYS A 88 -26.35 -1.34 -12.56
CA LYS A 88 -25.99 -0.24 -11.66
C LYS A 88 -25.89 -0.64 -10.19
N ALA A 89 -26.67 -1.62 -9.72
CA ALA A 89 -26.61 -2.09 -8.35
C ALA A 89 -25.31 -2.89 -8.12
N ARG A 90 -24.93 -3.72 -9.08
CA ARG A 90 -23.65 -4.44 -9.08
C ARG A 90 -22.48 -3.47 -9.15
N ALA A 91 -22.50 -2.49 -10.05
CA ALA A 91 -21.48 -1.47 -10.16
C ALA A 91 -21.29 -0.72 -8.82
N ARG A 92 -22.38 -0.31 -8.16
CA ARG A 92 -22.31 0.33 -6.83
C ARG A 92 -21.70 -0.59 -5.77
N SER A 93 -22.08 -1.86 -5.76
CA SER A 93 -21.52 -2.84 -4.82
C SER A 93 -20.02 -3.03 -5.03
N MET A 94 -19.58 -3.16 -6.29
CA MET A 94 -18.16 -3.31 -6.61
C MET A 94 -17.35 -2.05 -6.27
N ALA A 95 -17.84 -0.85 -6.64
CA ALA A 95 -17.18 0.41 -6.29
C ALA A 95 -16.98 0.55 -4.78
N ARG A 96 -17.99 0.14 -3.97
CA ARG A 96 -17.86 0.12 -2.52
C ARG A 96 -16.78 -0.86 -2.05
N LEU A 97 -16.73 -2.08 -2.59
CA LEU A 97 -15.71 -3.07 -2.21
C LEU A 97 -14.29 -2.60 -2.55
N PHE A 98 -14.10 -1.98 -3.72
CA PHE A 98 -12.83 -1.37 -4.10
C PHE A 98 -12.43 -0.26 -3.11
N GLY A 99 -13.36 0.64 -2.79
CA GLY A 99 -13.14 1.71 -1.81
C GLY A 99 -12.75 1.13 -0.44
N GLU A 100 -13.59 0.26 0.14
CA GLU A 100 -13.36 -0.34 1.45
C GLU A 100 -12.01 -1.09 1.54
N ALA A 101 -11.62 -1.82 0.47
CA ALA A 101 -10.36 -2.58 0.48
C ALA A 101 -9.12 -1.67 0.43
N PHE A 102 -9.14 -0.63 -0.41
CA PHE A 102 -7.98 0.24 -0.58
C PHE A 102 -7.91 1.33 0.49
N GLU A 103 -9.05 1.75 1.03
CA GLU A 103 -9.09 2.57 2.25
C GLU A 103 -8.50 1.82 3.45
N ALA A 104 -8.88 0.54 3.65
CA ALA A 104 -8.27 -0.28 4.68
C ALA A 104 -6.73 -0.38 4.49
N LEU A 105 -6.25 -0.58 3.24
CA LEU A 105 -4.82 -0.63 2.93
C LEU A 105 -4.12 0.70 3.23
N ARG A 106 -4.72 1.84 2.87
CA ARG A 106 -4.24 3.18 3.21
C ARG A 106 -4.14 3.38 4.72
N ASP A 107 -5.15 2.91 5.43
CA ASP A 107 -5.30 3.07 6.88
C ASP A 107 -4.60 1.94 7.68
N PHE A 108 -3.80 1.09 7.00
CA PHE A 108 -2.93 0.14 7.69
C PHE A 108 -2.04 0.88 8.68
N ARG A 109 -2.05 0.46 9.95
CA ARG A 109 -1.39 1.18 11.07
C ARG A 109 0.13 1.30 10.96
N GLY A 110 0.78 0.35 10.27
CA GLY A 110 2.20 0.37 9.95
C GLY A 110 2.48 1.01 8.60
N VAL A 111 3.62 0.71 8.01
CA VAL A 111 4.01 1.20 6.68
C VAL A 111 3.62 0.19 5.61
N SER A 112 2.86 0.62 4.61
CA SER A 112 2.49 -0.18 3.45
C SER A 112 3.38 0.15 2.25
N ILE A 113 3.89 -0.88 1.56
CA ILE A 113 4.84 -0.76 0.46
C ILE A 113 4.32 -1.56 -0.74
N ALA A 114 4.06 -0.90 -1.86
CA ALA A 114 3.76 -1.57 -3.12
C ALA A 114 5.08 -1.94 -3.83
N ALA A 115 5.32 -3.23 -4.01
CA ALA A 115 6.41 -3.79 -4.81
C ALA A 115 5.87 -4.12 -6.21
N ILE A 116 5.96 -3.14 -7.11
CA ILE A 116 5.33 -3.21 -8.43
C ILE A 116 6.25 -3.95 -9.41
N ASN A 117 5.94 -5.21 -9.62
CA ASN A 117 6.71 -6.17 -10.42
C ASN A 117 6.25 -6.29 -11.87
N GLY A 118 5.50 -5.32 -12.39
CA GLY A 118 5.00 -5.30 -13.75
C GLY A 118 3.87 -4.30 -13.96
N TYR A 119 2.96 -4.59 -14.88
CA TYR A 119 1.84 -3.69 -15.18
C TYR A 119 0.96 -3.43 -13.96
N ALA A 120 0.73 -2.15 -13.65
CA ALA A 120 -0.22 -1.67 -12.64
C ALA A 120 -1.26 -0.77 -13.33
N MET A 121 -2.43 -1.34 -13.65
CA MET A 121 -3.45 -0.69 -14.46
C MET A 121 -4.74 -0.51 -13.68
N GLY A 122 -5.40 0.65 -13.82
CA GLY A 122 -6.68 0.93 -13.18
C GLY A 122 -6.66 0.66 -11.68
N GLY A 123 -7.59 -0.15 -11.18
CA GLY A 123 -7.61 -0.59 -9.77
C GLY A 123 -6.29 -1.22 -9.28
N GLY A 124 -5.43 -1.71 -10.19
CA GLY A 124 -4.07 -2.14 -9.81
C GLY A 124 -3.18 -0.97 -9.43
N LEU A 125 -3.22 0.13 -10.17
CA LEU A 125 -2.52 1.35 -9.78
C LEU A 125 -3.18 2.00 -8.55
N GLU A 126 -4.51 1.98 -8.44
CA GLU A 126 -5.21 2.52 -7.26
C GLU A 126 -4.80 1.78 -5.98
N CYS A 127 -4.61 0.45 -6.03
CA CYS A 127 -4.05 -0.33 -4.93
C CYS A 127 -2.63 0.17 -4.55
N ALA A 128 -1.77 0.41 -5.53
CA ALA A 128 -0.44 0.93 -5.29
C ALA A 128 -0.45 2.37 -4.74
N LEU A 129 -1.38 3.21 -5.19
CA LEU A 129 -1.58 4.58 -4.69
C LEU A 129 -2.10 4.61 -3.25
N ALA A 130 -2.81 3.57 -2.82
CA ALA A 130 -3.25 3.41 -1.44
C ALA A 130 -2.10 3.04 -0.49
N CYS A 131 -0.98 2.51 -0.99
CA CYS A 131 0.22 2.26 -0.20
C CYS A 131 0.97 3.55 0.12
N ASP A 132 1.75 3.53 1.20
CA ASP A 132 2.60 4.67 1.59
C ASP A 132 3.76 4.88 0.62
N ILE A 133 4.39 3.79 0.15
CA ILE A 133 5.60 3.80 -0.68
C ILE A 133 5.44 2.85 -1.87
N ARG A 134 6.01 3.20 -3.03
CA ARG A 134 6.00 2.42 -4.28
C ARG A 134 7.42 2.18 -4.78
N ILE A 135 7.78 0.90 -4.94
CA ILE A 135 9.04 0.45 -5.54
C ILE A 135 8.67 -0.28 -6.83
N VAL A 136 9.26 0.11 -7.96
CA VAL A 136 8.81 -0.30 -9.28
C VAL A 136 9.94 -0.87 -10.11
N GLU A 137 9.69 -1.98 -10.80
CA GLU A 137 10.64 -2.57 -11.74
C GLU A 137 10.65 -1.80 -13.08
N ARG A 138 11.82 -1.67 -13.70
CA ARG A 138 12.04 -0.87 -14.93
C ARG A 138 11.10 -1.18 -16.10
N HIS A 139 10.65 -2.43 -16.22
CA HIS A 139 9.76 -2.84 -17.29
C HIS A 139 8.28 -2.58 -17.01
N ALA A 140 7.94 -2.12 -15.81
CA ALA A 140 6.56 -1.86 -15.43
C ALA A 140 5.96 -0.67 -16.19
N GLN A 141 4.64 -0.73 -16.35
CA GLN A 141 3.84 0.35 -16.93
C GLN A 141 2.71 0.67 -15.96
N LEU A 142 2.42 1.95 -15.77
CA LEU A 142 1.42 2.43 -14.82
C LEU A 142 0.39 3.30 -15.55
N ALA A 143 -0.90 3.08 -15.29
CA ALA A 143 -1.97 3.87 -15.92
C ALA A 143 -3.28 3.81 -15.12
N LEU A 144 -4.13 4.83 -15.32
CA LEU A 144 -5.53 4.85 -14.94
C LEU A 144 -6.38 5.01 -16.23
N PRO A 145 -6.55 3.94 -17.04
CA PRO A 145 -7.11 4.03 -18.38
C PRO A 145 -8.64 3.86 -18.42
N GLU A 146 -9.33 4.01 -17.29
CA GLU A 146 -10.75 3.70 -17.13
C GLU A 146 -11.64 4.47 -18.10
N ALA A 147 -11.29 5.72 -18.44
CA ALA A 147 -12.05 6.54 -19.39
C ALA A 147 -12.15 5.89 -20.78
N GLY A 148 -11.12 5.12 -21.19
CA GLY A 148 -11.11 4.38 -22.45
C GLY A 148 -12.14 3.25 -22.55
N VAL A 149 -12.71 2.83 -21.42
CA VAL A 149 -13.79 1.84 -21.36
C VAL A 149 -15.10 2.42 -20.78
N GLY A 150 -15.22 3.76 -20.74
CA GLY A 150 -16.41 4.45 -20.26
C GLY A 150 -16.59 4.45 -18.74
N LEU A 151 -15.53 4.18 -17.98
CA LEU A 151 -15.51 4.17 -16.51
C LEU A 151 -14.62 5.30 -15.97
N LEU A 152 -14.50 5.37 -14.66
CA LEU A 152 -13.58 6.25 -13.95
C LEU A 152 -12.89 5.49 -12.81
N PRO A 153 -11.70 5.92 -12.35
CA PRO A 153 -11.08 5.39 -11.15
C PRO A 153 -11.95 5.63 -9.93
N CYS A 154 -12.37 4.57 -9.22
CA CYS A 154 -13.36 4.69 -8.14
C CYS A 154 -12.84 4.30 -6.76
N ALA A 155 -11.54 4.00 -6.65
CA ALA A 155 -10.90 3.56 -5.42
C ALA A 155 -9.74 4.47 -4.97
N GLY A 156 -9.88 5.77 -5.23
CA GLY A 156 -8.96 6.81 -4.79
C GLY A 156 -8.01 7.34 -5.86
N GLY A 157 -8.00 6.78 -7.08
CA GLY A 157 -7.11 7.22 -8.15
C GLY A 157 -7.23 8.69 -8.49
N THR A 158 -8.46 9.22 -8.55
CA THR A 158 -8.73 10.66 -8.81
C THR A 158 -8.31 11.57 -7.65
N GLN A 159 -8.11 11.02 -6.46
CA GLN A 159 -7.77 11.77 -5.26
C GLN A 159 -6.27 11.67 -4.94
N HIS A 160 -5.68 10.46 -5.00
CA HIS A 160 -4.29 10.24 -4.64
C HIS A 160 -3.31 10.65 -5.73
N LEU A 161 -3.62 10.37 -7.02
CA LEU A 161 -2.70 10.65 -8.10
C LEU A 161 -2.32 12.13 -8.21
N PRO A 162 -3.27 13.10 -8.19
CA PRO A 162 -2.94 14.52 -8.31
C PRO A 162 -2.00 15.02 -7.19
N TRP A 163 -2.07 14.43 -6.00
CA TRP A 163 -1.19 14.79 -4.89
C TRP A 163 0.26 14.37 -5.11
N LEU A 164 0.48 13.27 -5.84
CA LEU A 164 1.81 12.77 -6.10
C LEU A 164 2.46 13.47 -7.31
N VAL A 165 1.70 13.58 -8.42
CA VAL A 165 2.27 13.98 -9.72
C VAL A 165 1.81 15.37 -10.17
N GLY A 166 0.98 16.03 -9.40
CA GLY A 166 0.32 17.28 -9.80
C GLY A 166 -0.85 17.06 -10.77
N GLU A 167 -1.70 18.09 -10.87
CA GLU A 167 -2.94 18.04 -11.65
C GLU A 167 -2.71 17.77 -13.14
N GLY A 168 -1.64 18.33 -13.71
CA GLY A 168 -1.32 18.18 -15.13
C GLY A 168 -1.07 16.73 -15.53
N TRP A 169 -0.19 16.04 -14.83
CA TRP A 169 0.09 14.63 -15.08
C TRP A 169 -1.09 13.73 -14.73
N ALA A 170 -1.80 14.02 -13.64
CA ALA A 170 -3.02 13.27 -13.31
C ALA A 170 -4.07 13.35 -14.43
N LYS A 171 -4.28 14.52 -15.04
CA LYS A 171 -5.18 14.70 -16.19
C LYS A 171 -4.71 13.91 -17.42
N ARG A 172 -3.41 13.91 -17.73
CA ARG A 172 -2.87 13.10 -18.83
C ARG A 172 -3.13 11.61 -18.61
N MET A 173 -2.84 11.10 -17.41
CA MET A 173 -3.02 9.67 -17.11
C MET A 173 -4.49 9.26 -17.07
N ILE A 174 -5.38 10.09 -16.50
CA ILE A 174 -6.79 9.74 -16.30
C ILE A 174 -7.65 10.12 -17.51
N LEU A 175 -7.54 11.36 -18.01
CA LEU A 175 -8.45 11.86 -19.06
C LEU A 175 -7.98 11.46 -20.45
N CYS A 176 -6.65 11.36 -20.67
CA CYS A 176 -6.08 10.94 -21.95
C CYS A 176 -5.72 9.45 -21.97
N GLY A 177 -5.85 8.72 -20.84
CA GLY A 177 -5.49 7.30 -20.74
C GLY A 177 -4.00 7.04 -20.92
N GLU A 178 -3.16 8.05 -20.69
CA GLU A 178 -1.73 7.93 -20.91
C GLU A 178 -1.09 6.91 -19.96
N ARG A 179 -0.31 6.00 -20.51
CA ARG A 179 0.52 5.08 -19.76
C ARG A 179 1.89 5.70 -19.55
N VAL A 180 2.40 5.59 -18.34
CA VAL A 180 3.76 6.03 -18.01
C VAL A 180 4.63 4.82 -17.74
N ASP A 181 5.85 4.84 -18.25
CA ASP A 181 6.87 3.87 -17.88
C ASP A 181 7.45 4.18 -16.50
N ALA A 182 8.20 3.24 -15.95
CA ALA A 182 8.75 3.34 -14.61
C ALA A 182 9.75 4.52 -14.47
N GLN A 183 10.47 4.88 -15.54
CA GLN A 183 11.40 6.01 -15.52
C GLN A 183 10.65 7.35 -15.47
N THR A 184 9.62 7.51 -16.29
CA THR A 184 8.73 8.68 -16.24
C THR A 184 8.03 8.76 -14.89
N ALA A 185 7.54 7.61 -14.37
CA ALA A 185 6.90 7.55 -13.06
C ALA A 185 7.81 8.07 -11.93
N LEU A 186 9.10 7.76 -11.96
CA LEU A 186 10.08 8.30 -11.01
C LEU A 186 10.26 9.82 -11.20
N GLN A 187 10.38 10.29 -12.44
CA GLN A 187 10.59 11.70 -12.74
C GLN A 187 9.43 12.60 -12.29
N ILE A 188 8.21 12.10 -12.39
CA ILE A 188 7.00 12.85 -12.02
C ILE A 188 6.60 12.69 -10.53
N GLY A 189 7.35 11.90 -9.76
CA GLY A 189 7.06 11.67 -8.33
C GLY A 189 5.93 10.67 -8.07
N LEU A 190 5.57 9.85 -9.06
CA LEU A 190 4.57 8.79 -8.88
C LEU A 190 5.10 7.63 -8.05
N ILE A 191 6.41 7.39 -8.10
CA ILE A 191 7.09 6.31 -7.39
C ILE A 191 8.32 6.83 -6.64
N GLU A 192 8.72 6.14 -5.58
CA GLU A 192 9.84 6.53 -4.73
C GLU A 192 11.13 5.81 -5.10
N GLN A 193 11.04 4.62 -5.73
CA GLN A 193 12.25 3.86 -6.12
C GLN A 193 12.01 3.07 -7.41
N LEU A 194 13.03 3.11 -8.29
CA LEU A 194 13.13 2.32 -9.50
C LEU A 194 14.21 1.26 -9.31
N VAL A 195 13.86 0.00 -9.64
CA VAL A 195 14.76 -1.17 -9.49
C VAL A 195 14.78 -2.01 -10.76
N ASP A 196 15.76 -2.91 -10.87
CA ASP A 196 15.87 -3.82 -12.00
C ASP A 196 14.81 -4.93 -11.95
N HIS A 197 14.68 -5.67 -13.06
CA HIS A 197 13.68 -6.74 -13.20
C HIS A 197 13.88 -7.84 -12.13
N GLY A 198 12.81 -8.21 -11.44
CA GLY A 198 12.81 -9.23 -10.39
C GLY A 198 13.21 -8.73 -9.00
N GLU A 199 13.51 -7.43 -8.84
CA GLU A 199 14.08 -6.91 -7.60
C GLU A 199 13.10 -6.17 -6.69
N ALA A 200 11.89 -5.80 -7.16
CA ALA A 200 10.96 -4.99 -6.38
C ALA A 200 10.60 -5.63 -5.04
N ARG A 201 10.32 -6.94 -5.02
CA ARG A 201 10.01 -7.69 -3.79
C ARG A 201 11.17 -7.62 -2.78
N GLY A 202 12.40 -7.86 -3.23
CA GLY A 202 13.58 -7.84 -2.38
C GLY A 202 13.82 -6.46 -1.76
N HIS A 203 13.78 -5.41 -2.58
CA HIS A 203 13.94 -4.03 -2.13
C HIS A 203 12.83 -3.59 -1.16
N ALA A 204 11.57 -4.00 -1.42
CA ALA A 204 10.46 -3.70 -0.52
C ALA A 204 10.62 -4.38 0.85
N LEU A 205 11.05 -5.64 0.89
CA LEU A 205 11.32 -6.35 2.14
C LEU A 205 12.51 -5.75 2.90
N LEU A 206 13.56 -5.29 2.21
CA LEU A 206 14.67 -4.56 2.83
C LEU A 206 14.20 -3.22 3.42
N LEU A 207 13.32 -2.50 2.74
CA LEU A 207 12.73 -1.26 3.27
C LEU A 207 11.82 -1.56 4.47
N ALA A 208 11.01 -2.60 4.40
CA ALA A 208 10.16 -3.06 5.51
C ALA A 208 11.00 -3.45 6.75
N ALA A 209 12.15 -4.10 6.56
CA ALA A 209 13.09 -4.39 7.64
C ALA A 209 13.69 -3.12 8.26
N ARG A 210 13.87 -2.03 7.47
CA ARG A 210 14.26 -0.71 8.01
C ARG A 210 13.15 -0.08 8.83
N VAL A 211 11.89 -0.23 8.43
CA VAL A 211 10.72 0.21 9.22
C VAL A 211 10.70 -0.49 10.57
N ALA A 212 11.00 -1.79 10.63
CA ALA A 212 11.02 -2.56 11.86
C ALA A 212 12.11 -2.11 12.88
N ARG A 213 13.05 -1.27 12.43
CA ARG A 213 14.05 -0.64 13.31
C ARG A 213 13.56 0.68 13.92
N GLN A 214 12.41 1.17 13.50
CA GLN A 214 11.75 2.36 14.07
C GLN A 214 10.77 1.94 15.16
N SER A 215 10.48 2.83 16.11
CA SER A 215 9.42 2.59 17.08
C SER A 215 8.07 2.43 16.37
N PRO A 216 7.39 1.28 16.49
CA PRO A 216 6.09 1.08 15.86
C PRO A 216 5.02 2.01 16.44
N VAL A 217 5.14 2.44 17.70
CA VAL A 217 4.24 3.42 18.33
C VAL A 217 4.42 4.79 17.69
N ALA A 218 5.68 5.22 17.49
CA ALA A 218 5.98 6.50 16.83
C ALA A 218 5.52 6.50 15.37
N VAL A 219 5.79 5.43 14.61
CA VAL A 219 5.33 5.30 13.21
C VAL A 219 3.80 5.44 13.12
N ARG A 220 3.05 4.76 14.00
CA ARG A 220 1.58 4.85 14.06
C ARG A 220 1.07 6.25 14.40
N ALA A 221 1.79 6.99 15.23
CA ALA A 221 1.43 8.38 15.56
C ALA A 221 1.74 9.35 14.41
N ILE A 222 2.84 9.14 13.69
CA ILE A 222 3.31 10.03 12.60
C ILE A 222 2.46 9.86 11.34
N LYS A 223 2.16 8.62 10.91
CA LYS A 223 1.50 8.36 9.63
C LYS A 223 0.19 9.13 9.43
N PRO A 224 -0.77 9.18 10.38
CA PRO A 224 -1.99 9.96 10.21
C PRO A 224 -1.75 11.47 10.08
N LEU A 225 -0.69 12.00 10.71
CA LEU A 225 -0.31 13.41 10.57
C LEU A 225 0.16 13.72 9.15
N LEU A 226 0.98 12.84 8.55
CA LEU A 226 1.43 12.97 7.16
C LEU A 226 0.26 12.86 6.17
N GLN A 227 -0.67 11.92 6.41
CA GLN A 227 -1.86 11.76 5.58
C GLN A 227 -2.78 12.98 5.70
N GLY A 228 -3.01 13.47 6.92
CA GLY A 228 -3.82 14.65 7.19
C GLY A 228 -3.27 15.96 6.60
N ALA A 229 -1.97 16.04 6.36
CA ALA A 229 -1.36 17.18 5.69
C ALA A 229 -1.86 17.40 4.24
N ARG A 230 -2.45 16.38 3.62
CA ARG A 230 -3.07 16.47 2.29
C ARG A 230 -4.47 17.12 2.32
N GLU A 231 -5.15 17.06 3.45
CA GLU A 231 -6.58 17.40 3.56
C GLU A 231 -6.81 18.84 4.05
N ARG A 232 -5.81 19.46 4.68
CA ARG A 232 -5.98 20.74 5.38
C ARG A 232 -4.78 21.66 5.21
N ALA A 233 -4.98 22.94 5.46
CA ALA A 233 -3.90 23.91 5.51
C ALA A 233 -2.83 23.49 6.56
N PRO A 234 -1.51 23.60 6.27
CA PRO A 234 -0.45 23.12 7.14
C PRO A 234 -0.59 23.58 8.60
N ASN A 235 -0.97 24.83 8.84
CA ASN A 235 -1.11 25.39 10.19
C ASN A 235 -2.22 24.76 11.05
N SER A 236 -3.20 24.06 10.43
CA SER A 236 -4.32 23.46 11.17
C SER A 236 -3.93 22.19 11.92
N TRP A 237 -2.79 21.58 11.59
CA TRP A 237 -2.30 20.34 12.20
C TRP A 237 -1.15 20.53 13.19
N LEU A 238 -0.55 21.73 13.28
CA LEU A 238 0.60 21.98 14.16
C LEU A 238 0.31 21.77 15.65
N SER A 239 -0.93 22.03 16.11
CA SER A 239 -1.33 21.72 17.47
C SER A 239 -1.49 20.22 17.67
N ALA A 240 -2.14 19.53 16.74
CA ALA A 240 -2.31 18.07 16.81
C ALA A 240 -0.95 17.33 16.76
N GLU A 241 0.01 17.83 15.98
CA GLU A 241 1.37 17.29 15.93
C GLU A 241 2.05 17.38 17.29
N ARG A 242 1.96 18.55 17.98
CA ARG A 242 2.52 18.74 19.31
C ARG A 242 1.85 17.85 20.35
N GLU A 243 0.51 17.72 20.33
CA GLU A 243 -0.21 16.81 21.23
C GLU A 243 0.22 15.35 21.00
N ARG A 244 0.31 14.92 19.74
CA ARG A 244 0.80 13.57 19.40
C ARG A 244 2.24 13.33 19.86
N PHE A 245 3.10 14.34 19.79
CA PHE A 245 4.45 14.27 20.35
C PHE A 245 4.41 14.03 21.87
N VAL A 246 3.56 14.75 22.60
CA VAL A 246 3.40 14.59 24.04
C VAL A 246 2.84 13.21 24.38
N ASP A 247 1.81 12.75 23.67
CA ASP A 247 1.19 11.42 23.85
C ASP A 247 2.22 10.27 23.74
N LEU A 248 3.28 10.44 22.94
CA LEU A 248 4.34 9.43 22.83
C LEU A 248 5.11 9.18 24.12
N PHE A 249 5.12 10.14 25.07
CA PHE A 249 5.80 9.97 26.36
C PHE A 249 5.08 9.00 27.30
N ASP A 250 3.85 8.64 27.02
CA ASP A 250 3.13 7.56 27.72
C ASP A 250 3.60 6.17 27.29
N ALA A 251 4.29 6.05 26.14
CA ALA A 251 4.77 4.79 25.60
C ALA A 251 6.13 4.36 26.20
N GLU A 252 6.29 3.06 26.48
CA GLU A 252 7.60 2.48 26.88
C GLU A 252 8.64 2.64 25.77
N ASP A 253 8.23 2.54 24.51
CA ASP A 253 9.09 2.64 23.33
C ASP A 253 9.77 4.01 23.24
N THR A 254 9.14 5.10 23.67
CA THR A 254 9.77 6.42 23.70
C THR A 254 10.96 6.45 24.66
N ARG A 255 10.81 5.89 25.86
CA ARG A 255 11.89 5.78 26.84
C ARG A 255 13.01 4.89 26.34
N GLU A 256 12.65 3.74 25.77
CA GLU A 256 13.63 2.81 25.20
C GLU A 256 14.43 3.45 24.05
N GLY A 257 13.76 4.14 23.14
CA GLY A 257 14.41 4.79 22.01
C GLY A 257 15.41 5.87 22.43
N VAL A 258 15.02 6.73 23.35
CA VAL A 258 15.90 7.78 23.89
C VAL A 258 17.10 7.18 24.61
N ASN A 259 16.88 6.19 25.50
CA ASN A 259 17.96 5.54 26.25
C ASN A 259 18.91 4.78 25.32
N ALA A 260 18.39 4.02 24.35
CA ALA A 260 19.20 3.29 23.39
C ALA A 260 20.10 4.25 22.58
N PHE A 261 19.56 5.41 22.16
CA PHE A 261 20.34 6.42 21.44
C PHE A 261 21.48 6.98 22.31
N LEU A 262 21.20 7.34 23.57
CA LEU A 262 22.20 7.88 24.50
C LEU A 262 23.28 6.83 24.84
N GLU A 263 22.89 5.55 24.96
CA GLU A 263 23.76 4.42 25.25
C GLU A 263 24.46 3.86 24.00
N LYS A 264 24.21 4.40 22.81
CA LYS A 264 24.75 3.96 21.51
C LYS A 264 24.54 2.47 21.22
N ARG A 265 23.37 1.96 21.53
CA ARG A 265 22.94 0.59 21.26
C ARG A 265 21.68 0.58 20.40
N GLU A 266 21.37 -0.56 19.79
CA GLU A 266 20.11 -0.79 19.09
C GLU A 266 18.96 -0.83 20.10
N PRO A 267 17.80 -0.18 19.78
CA PRO A 267 16.61 -0.21 20.62
C PRO A 267 15.90 -1.58 20.53
N ARG A 268 15.17 -1.91 21.58
CA ARG A 268 14.36 -3.11 21.70
C ARG A 268 12.89 -2.72 21.85
N TRP A 269 12.23 -2.53 20.72
CA TRP A 269 10.83 -2.09 20.68
C TRP A 269 9.89 -3.12 21.28
N ARG A 270 8.91 -2.65 22.06
CA ARG A 270 7.86 -3.46 22.68
C ARG A 270 6.48 -3.15 22.14
N ASN A 271 6.36 -2.13 21.30
CA ASN A 271 5.12 -1.69 20.66
C ASN A 271 4.03 -1.25 21.69
N ARG A 272 4.42 -0.64 22.79
CA ARG A 272 3.54 -0.17 23.85
C ARG A 272 4.13 1.02 24.60
#